data_0d77cdef984d79da9385979dfe286ee0
#
_entry.id   0d77cdef984d79da9385979dfe286ee0
#
_cell.length_a   1.000
_cell.length_b   1.000
_cell.length_c   1.000
_cell.angle_alpha   90.00
_cell.angle_beta   90.00
_cell.angle_gamma   90.00
#
_symmetry.space_group_name_H-M   'P 1'
#
loop_
_entity.id
_entity.type
_entity.pdbx_description
1 polymer ?
#
loop_
_entity_poly.entity_id
_entity_poly.type
_entity_poly.pdbx_seq_one_letter_code
_entity_poly.pdbx_strand_id
1 'polypeptide(L)'
;YAVPYYMYKHNYRENSLMNSCRTITHYRHESFAHERIYSSVMQLYKGNRKEEIHTLLSQNRAYHKTRYLWNVLLNGDFELLNQLVESNEKELNDCNLSGKRDKRRAKILASKNYILWRMVRLVNRKKNKR
;
A
#
# COMPACT_ATOMS: atom_id res chain seq x y z
N TYR A 1 13.94 17.74 25.90
CA TYR A 1 13.59 16.32 25.89
C TYR A 1 14.49 15.60 24.90
N ALA A 2 15.41 14.88 25.38
CA ALA A 2 16.35 14.15 24.55
C ALA A 2 15.85 12.72 24.38
N VAL A 3 15.33 12.43 23.21
CA VAL A 3 15.14 11.03 22.84
C VAL A 3 16.52 10.39 22.88
N PRO A 4 16.69 9.32 23.62
CA PRO A 4 18.01 8.72 23.74
C PRO A 4 18.59 8.38 22.38
N TYR A 5 19.73 8.96 22.08
CA TYR A 5 20.41 8.79 20.80
C TYR A 5 20.68 7.31 20.49
N TYR A 6 20.93 6.50 21.50
CA TYR A 6 21.21 5.07 21.31
C TYR A 6 19.99 4.30 20.75
N MET A 7 18.77 4.78 20.95
CA MET A 7 17.58 4.13 20.39
C MET A 7 17.60 4.18 18.88
N TYR A 8 18.10 5.28 18.30
CA TYR A 8 18.25 5.37 16.85
C TYR A 8 19.32 4.44 16.33
N LYS A 9 20.39 4.26 17.06
CA LYS A 9 21.44 3.30 16.70
C LYS A 9 20.95 1.86 16.71
N HIS A 10 20.05 1.51 17.62
CA HIS A 10 19.45 0.18 17.66
C HIS A 10 18.64 -0.12 16.42
N ASN A 11 18.06 0.90 15.80
CA ASN A 11 17.25 0.73 14.60
C ASN A 11 18.09 0.41 13.36
N TYR A 12 19.41 0.54 13.43
CA TYR A 12 20.32 0.21 12.33
C TYR A 12 20.94 -1.18 12.43
N ARG A 13 20.45 -2.03 13.29
CA ARG A 13 20.87 -3.42 13.35
C ARG A 13 20.40 -4.14 12.07
N GLU A 14 21.17 -5.14 11.63
CA GLU A 14 20.84 -5.93 10.44
C GLU A 14 19.43 -6.50 10.47
N ASN A 15 18.93 -6.86 11.64
CA ASN A 15 17.61 -7.45 11.82
C ASN A 15 16.56 -6.43 12.28
N SER A 16 16.84 -5.13 12.21
CA SER A 16 15.85 -4.13 12.59
C SER A 16 14.77 -4.00 11.53
N LEU A 17 13.58 -3.54 11.94
CA LEU A 17 12.46 -3.30 11.02
C LEU A 17 12.82 -2.31 9.92
N MET A 18 13.73 -1.38 10.18
CA MET A 18 14.16 -0.38 9.20
C MET A 18 15.07 -0.95 8.12
N ASN A 19 15.86 -1.96 8.44
CA ASN A 19 16.83 -2.58 7.52
C ASN A 19 16.36 -3.90 6.94
N SER A 20 15.34 -4.53 7.53
CA SER A 20 14.79 -5.78 7.01
C SER A 20 13.89 -5.54 5.83
N CYS A 21 13.78 -6.52 4.93
CA CYS A 21 12.78 -6.48 3.87
C CYS A 21 11.40 -6.38 4.48
N ARG A 22 10.59 -5.46 3.98
CA ARG A 22 9.23 -5.31 4.44
C ARG A 22 8.42 -6.55 4.06
N THR A 23 7.71 -7.10 5.02
CA THR A 23 6.81 -8.22 4.80
C THR A 23 5.43 -7.73 4.38
N ILE A 24 4.62 -8.65 3.88
CA ILE A 24 3.21 -8.36 3.57
C ILE A 24 2.48 -7.82 4.78
N THR A 25 2.81 -8.31 5.97
CA THR A 25 2.21 -7.84 7.22
C THR A 25 2.46 -6.35 7.44
N HIS A 26 3.65 -5.86 7.16
CA HIS A 26 3.96 -4.44 7.26
C HIS A 26 3.09 -3.60 6.31
N TYR A 27 2.98 -4.03 5.06
CA TYR A 27 2.16 -3.32 4.07
C TYR A 27 0.68 -3.32 4.44
N ARG A 28 0.20 -4.43 4.99
CA ARG A 28 -1.17 -4.53 5.47
C ARG A 28 -1.42 -3.57 6.62
N HIS A 29 -0.52 -3.52 7.59
CA HIS A 29 -0.63 -2.59 8.73
C HIS A 29 -0.59 -1.13 8.28
N GLU A 30 0.29 -0.80 7.35
CA GLU A 30 0.34 0.56 6.78
C GLU A 30 -0.99 0.91 6.11
N SER A 31 -1.55 0.00 5.33
CA SER A 31 -2.83 0.22 4.66
C SER A 31 -3.95 0.45 5.68
N PHE A 32 -4.03 -0.35 6.72
CA PHE A 32 -5.03 -0.19 7.77
C PHE A 32 -4.85 1.11 8.55
N ALA A 33 -3.60 1.51 8.82
CA ALA A 33 -3.31 2.76 9.50
C ALA A 33 -3.83 3.96 8.71
N HIS A 34 -3.58 3.99 7.41
CA HIS A 34 -4.07 5.08 6.55
C HIS A 34 -5.58 5.05 6.36
N GLU A 35 -6.20 3.87 6.38
CA GLU A 35 -7.64 3.72 6.39
C GLU A 35 -8.25 4.36 7.65
N ARG A 36 -7.67 4.11 8.80
CA ARG A 36 -8.09 4.68 10.08
C ARG A 36 -7.88 6.18 10.14
N ILE A 37 -6.73 6.65 9.67
CA ILE A 37 -6.43 8.08 9.62
C ILE A 37 -7.48 8.80 8.77
N TYR A 38 -7.76 8.27 7.58
CA TYR A 38 -8.78 8.82 6.70
C TYR A 38 -10.14 8.91 7.39
N SER A 39 -10.61 7.80 7.95
CA SER A 39 -11.92 7.74 8.60
C SER A 39 -12.01 8.68 9.79
N SER A 40 -10.98 8.70 10.64
CA SER A 40 -10.96 9.53 11.84
C SER A 40 -10.94 11.02 11.50
N VAL A 41 -10.09 11.42 10.57
CA VAL A 41 -9.98 12.83 10.19
C VAL A 41 -11.25 13.31 9.51
N MET A 42 -11.80 12.50 8.59
CA MET A 42 -13.04 12.88 7.90
C MET A 42 -14.23 12.99 8.84
N GLN A 43 -14.24 12.20 9.90
CA GLN A 43 -15.30 12.26 10.91
C GLN A 43 -15.16 13.45 11.85
N LEU A 44 -13.94 13.77 12.25
CA LEU A 44 -13.66 14.75 13.32
C LEU A 44 -13.34 16.13 12.80
N TYR A 45 -12.87 16.27 11.57
CA TYR A 45 -12.47 17.56 11.03
C TYR A 45 -13.67 18.42 10.68
N LYS A 46 -13.71 19.65 11.21
CA LYS A 46 -14.80 20.62 11.01
C LYS A 46 -14.32 21.94 10.40
N GLY A 47 -13.10 21.97 9.87
CA GLY A 47 -12.54 23.18 9.29
C GLY A 47 -12.97 23.42 7.83
N ASN A 48 -12.48 24.52 7.26
CA ASN A 48 -12.85 24.98 5.91
C ASN A 48 -12.12 24.25 4.77
N ARG A 49 -11.09 23.48 5.07
CA ARG A 49 -10.28 22.79 4.07
C ARG A 49 -10.60 21.30 3.92
N LYS A 50 -11.86 20.96 4.16
CA LYS A 50 -12.29 19.54 4.16
C LYS A 50 -12.01 18.85 2.83
N GLU A 51 -12.25 19.53 1.70
CA GLU A 51 -12.02 18.95 0.39
C GLU A 51 -10.55 18.70 0.10
N GLU A 52 -9.68 19.64 0.45
CA GLU A 52 -8.23 19.47 0.29
C GLU A 52 -7.70 18.32 1.13
N ILE A 53 -8.15 18.23 2.37
CA ILE A 53 -7.77 17.15 3.29
C ILE A 53 -8.31 15.82 2.78
N HIS A 54 -9.55 15.78 2.29
CA HIS A 54 -10.15 14.58 1.71
C HIS A 54 -9.31 14.09 0.53
N THR A 55 -8.93 14.97 -0.39
CA THR A 55 -8.14 14.62 -1.55
C THR A 55 -6.79 14.04 -1.13
N LEU A 56 -6.08 14.71 -0.23
CA LEU A 56 -4.78 14.28 0.23
C LEU A 56 -4.83 12.92 0.94
N LEU A 57 -5.77 12.76 1.86
CA LEU A 57 -5.92 11.52 2.63
C LEU A 57 -6.42 10.37 1.75
N SER A 58 -7.27 10.65 0.77
CA SER A 58 -7.72 9.65 -0.20
C SER A 58 -6.57 9.14 -1.05
N GLN A 59 -5.69 10.04 -1.49
CA GLN A 59 -4.50 9.66 -2.26
C GLN A 59 -3.56 8.78 -1.43
N ASN A 60 -3.33 9.15 -0.19
CA ASN A 60 -2.48 8.35 0.71
C ASN A 60 -3.09 6.98 0.97
N ARG A 61 -4.39 6.94 1.22
CA ARG A 61 -5.11 5.69 1.45
C ARG A 61 -5.00 4.77 0.23
N ALA A 62 -5.28 5.30 -0.95
CA ALA A 62 -5.21 4.55 -2.20
C ALA A 62 -3.78 4.06 -2.49
N TYR A 63 -2.79 4.89 -2.25
CA TYR A 63 -1.39 4.53 -2.44
C TYR A 63 -0.99 3.33 -1.56
N HIS A 64 -1.28 3.39 -0.27
CA HIS A 64 -0.89 2.32 0.64
C HIS A 64 -1.69 1.04 0.41
N LYS A 65 -2.95 1.15 0.02
CA LYS A 65 -3.78 0.00 -0.33
C LYS A 65 -3.26 -0.67 -1.60
N THR A 66 -2.97 0.10 -2.64
CA THR A 66 -2.40 -0.43 -3.89
C THR A 66 -1.08 -1.14 -3.62
N ARG A 67 -0.25 -0.56 -2.78
CA ARG A 67 1.03 -1.13 -2.40
C ARG A 67 0.87 -2.46 -1.67
N TYR A 68 -0.07 -2.53 -0.75
CA TYR A 68 -0.37 -3.77 -0.05
C TYR A 68 -0.86 -4.86 -1.03
N LEU A 69 -1.85 -4.54 -1.85
CA LEU A 69 -2.39 -5.49 -2.81
C LEU A 69 -1.34 -5.94 -3.82
N TRP A 70 -0.49 -5.04 -4.26
CA TRP A 70 0.62 -5.38 -5.16
C TRP A 70 1.57 -6.40 -4.53
N ASN A 71 1.86 -6.26 -3.26
CA ASN A 71 2.71 -7.21 -2.55
C ASN A 71 2.02 -8.56 -2.33
N VAL A 72 0.71 -8.58 -2.17
CA VAL A 72 -0.06 -9.84 -2.17
C VAL A 72 0.07 -10.54 -3.52
N LEU A 73 -0.01 -9.80 -4.62
CA LEU A 73 0.20 -10.33 -5.97
C LEU A 73 1.60 -10.95 -6.10
N LEU A 74 2.63 -10.23 -5.68
CA LEU A 74 4.01 -10.73 -5.77
C LEU A 74 4.24 -11.95 -4.90
N ASN A 75 3.50 -12.10 -3.82
CA ASN A 75 3.57 -13.29 -2.98
C ASN A 75 2.91 -14.52 -3.62
N GLY A 76 2.02 -14.30 -4.57
CA GLY A 76 1.39 -15.37 -5.32
C GLY A 76 0.08 -15.91 -4.76
N ASP A 77 -0.45 -15.29 -3.72
CA ASP A 77 -1.75 -15.67 -3.16
C ASP A 77 -2.87 -14.99 -3.95
N PHE A 78 -3.18 -15.54 -5.12
CA PHE A 78 -4.13 -14.94 -6.05
C PHE A 78 -5.58 -15.07 -5.58
N GLU A 79 -5.88 -16.07 -4.79
CA GLU A 79 -7.22 -16.23 -4.23
C GLU A 79 -7.54 -15.12 -3.24
N LEU A 80 -6.61 -14.88 -2.30
CA LEU A 80 -6.72 -13.76 -1.38
C LEU A 80 -6.74 -12.44 -2.12
N LEU A 81 -5.87 -12.29 -3.12
CA LEU A 81 -5.81 -11.07 -3.92
C LEU A 81 -7.14 -10.79 -4.61
N ASN A 82 -7.77 -11.80 -5.19
CA ASN A 82 -9.06 -11.62 -5.84
C ASN A 82 -10.13 -11.14 -4.86
N GLN A 83 -10.18 -11.73 -3.67
CA GLN A 83 -11.10 -11.30 -2.62
C GLN A 83 -10.86 -9.85 -2.20
N LEU A 84 -9.60 -9.47 -2.02
CA LEU A 84 -9.23 -8.11 -1.63
C LEU A 84 -9.54 -7.10 -2.73
N VAL A 85 -9.29 -7.46 -3.98
CA VAL A 85 -9.60 -6.59 -5.12
C VAL A 85 -11.10 -6.38 -5.24
N GLU A 86 -11.91 -7.42 -5.08
CA GLU A 86 -13.37 -7.30 -5.11
C GLU A 86 -13.88 -6.38 -4.00
N SER A 87 -13.33 -6.51 -2.80
CA SER A 87 -13.72 -5.68 -1.66
C SER A 87 -13.33 -4.21 -1.82
N ASN A 88 -12.33 -3.93 -2.66
CA ASN A 88 -11.76 -2.58 -2.84
C ASN A 88 -11.87 -2.08 -4.28
N GLU A 89 -12.72 -2.69 -5.08
CA GLU A 89 -12.84 -2.39 -6.52
C GLU A 89 -13.12 -0.91 -6.79
N LYS A 90 -14.04 -0.32 -6.04
CA LYS A 90 -14.40 1.08 -6.19
C LYS A 90 -13.20 1.99 -5.93
N GLU A 91 -12.47 1.74 -4.88
CA GLU A 91 -11.30 2.54 -4.53
C GLU A 91 -10.17 2.42 -5.56
N LEU A 92 -9.96 1.21 -6.08
CA LEU A 92 -8.95 0.98 -7.12
C LEU A 92 -9.29 1.70 -8.42
N ASN A 93 -10.56 1.75 -8.77
CA ASN A 93 -11.01 2.41 -10.00
C ASN A 93 -11.05 3.94 -9.86
N ASP A 94 -11.41 4.45 -8.68
CA ASP A 94 -11.57 5.88 -8.43
C ASP A 94 -10.32 6.54 -7.86
N CYS A 95 -9.22 5.82 -7.74
CA CYS A 95 -8.05 6.34 -7.07
C CYS A 95 -7.32 7.40 -7.89
N ASN A 96 -7.07 8.55 -7.25
CA ASN A 96 -6.30 9.65 -7.79
C ASN A 96 -4.82 9.47 -7.47
N LEU A 97 -4.25 8.37 -7.93
CA LEU A 97 -2.82 8.11 -7.75
C LEU A 97 -2.00 9.06 -8.62
N SER A 98 -0.98 9.67 -8.04
CA SER A 98 -0.17 10.66 -8.73
C SER A 98 0.89 10.05 -9.65
N GLY A 99 1.37 8.85 -9.35
CA GLY A 99 2.46 8.21 -10.10
C GLY A 99 1.95 7.32 -11.23
N LYS A 100 2.63 7.34 -12.37
CA LYS A 100 2.29 6.46 -13.49
C LYS A 100 2.44 4.99 -13.12
N ARG A 101 3.46 4.65 -12.33
CA ARG A 101 3.70 3.30 -11.86
C ARG A 101 2.55 2.79 -11.00
N ASP A 102 2.08 3.62 -10.08
CA ASP A 102 1.01 3.24 -9.17
C ASP A 102 -0.33 3.13 -9.89
N LYS A 103 -0.58 4.01 -10.85
CA LYS A 103 -1.78 3.91 -11.70
C LYS A 103 -1.78 2.61 -12.51
N ARG A 104 -0.64 2.22 -13.06
CA ARG A 104 -0.50 0.96 -13.81
C ARG A 104 -0.75 -0.23 -12.90
N ARG A 105 -0.18 -0.21 -11.70
CA ARG A 105 -0.39 -1.28 -10.71
C ARG A 105 -1.86 -1.42 -10.33
N ALA A 106 -2.53 -0.30 -10.09
CA ALA A 106 -3.95 -0.31 -9.76
C ALA A 106 -4.79 -0.90 -10.89
N LYS A 107 -4.48 -0.57 -12.14
CA LYS A 107 -5.18 -1.14 -13.30
C LYS A 107 -4.97 -2.64 -13.42
N ILE A 108 -3.74 -3.11 -13.21
CA ILE A 108 -3.43 -4.55 -13.26
C ILE A 108 -4.21 -5.29 -12.17
N LEU A 109 -4.24 -4.73 -10.96
CA LEU A 109 -4.99 -5.32 -9.85
C LEU A 109 -6.49 -5.35 -10.13
N ALA A 110 -7.04 -4.25 -10.62
CA ALA A 110 -8.47 -4.13 -10.90
C ALA A 110 -8.94 -5.02 -12.05
N SER A 111 -8.04 -5.46 -12.91
CA SER A 111 -8.37 -6.31 -14.06
C SER A 111 -8.88 -7.69 -13.65
N LYS A 112 -8.54 -8.16 -12.45
CA LYS A 112 -8.87 -9.51 -11.95
C LYS A 112 -8.41 -10.61 -12.89
N ASN A 113 -7.33 -10.40 -13.62
CA ASN A 113 -6.83 -11.33 -14.63
C ASN A 113 -5.69 -12.17 -14.05
N TYR A 114 -5.97 -13.42 -13.72
CA TYR A 114 -4.98 -14.34 -13.13
C TYR A 114 -3.77 -14.57 -14.04
N ILE A 115 -3.97 -14.63 -15.34
CA ILE A 115 -2.87 -14.83 -16.29
C ILE A 115 -1.93 -13.64 -16.24
N LEU A 116 -2.49 -12.43 -16.27
CA LEU A 116 -1.71 -11.19 -16.17
C LEU A 116 -0.96 -11.11 -14.83
N TRP A 117 -1.61 -11.47 -13.74
CA TRP A 117 -0.98 -11.47 -12.42
C TRP A 117 0.19 -12.45 -12.35
N ARG A 118 0.04 -13.64 -12.93
CA ARG A 118 1.13 -14.62 -13.01
C ARG A 118 2.30 -14.09 -13.82
N MET A 119 2.03 -13.46 -14.96
CA MET A 119 3.06 -12.87 -15.80
C MET A 119 3.83 -11.78 -15.06
N VAL A 120 3.13 -10.88 -14.38
CA VAL A 120 3.74 -9.81 -13.59
C VAL A 120 4.63 -10.40 -12.50
N ARG A 121 4.16 -11.40 -11.80
CA ARG A 121 4.92 -12.07 -10.76
C ARG A 121 6.21 -12.70 -11.29
N LEU A 122 6.12 -13.37 -12.43
CA LEU A 122 7.29 -14.00 -13.06
C LEU A 122 8.32 -12.97 -13.50
N VAL A 123 7.89 -11.89 -14.13
CA VAL A 123 8.79 -10.81 -14.56
C VAL A 123 9.48 -10.19 -13.35
N ASN A 124 8.75 -9.95 -12.27
CA ASN A 124 9.32 -9.38 -11.07
C ASN A 124 10.36 -10.30 -10.40
N ARG A 125 10.10 -11.61 -10.42
CA ARG A 125 11.07 -12.61 -9.90
C ARG A 125 12.37 -12.59 -10.69
N LYS A 126 12.29 -12.48 -12.01
CA LYS A 126 13.48 -12.39 -12.85
C LYS A 126 14.29 -11.14 -12.56
N LYS A 127 13.63 -10.00 -12.33
CA LYS A 127 14.31 -8.75 -11.97
C LYS A 127 15.05 -8.88 -10.64
N ASN A 128 14.47 -9.55 -9.68
CA ASN A 128 15.05 -9.68 -8.33
C ASN A 128 16.20 -10.67 -8.27
N LYS A 129 16.36 -11.56 -9.26
CA LYS A 129 17.46 -12.50 -9.36
C LYS A 129 18.72 -11.91 -10.01
N ARG A 130 18.63 -10.71 -10.53
CA ARG A 130 19.79 -10.02 -11.13
C ARG A 130 20.51 -9.20 -10.01
#